data_ede80cfa4265f69ca2919ab508fe84b3
#
_entry.id   ede80cfa4265f69ca2919ab508fe84b3
#
_cell.length_a   1.000
_cell.length_b   1.000
_cell.length_c   1.000
_cell.angle_alpha   90.00
_cell.angle_beta   90.00
_cell.angle_gamma   90.00
#
_symmetry.space_group_name_H-M   'P 1'
#
loop_
_entity.id
_entity.type
_entity.pdbx_description
1 polymer ?
#
loop_
_entity_poly.entity_id
_entity_poly.type
_entity_poly.pdbx_seq_one_letter_code
_entity_poly.pdbx_strand_id
1 'polypeptide(L)'
;SFARAINYIVVSSNVRIYIATGIKTLISDLQVAKPTLMIVVPRVLEKVYNAASQKAGHGPKGVVFASAVVAAQNYMKEVSANGKAGALTRTRRAAFDPIVYSSLREVLGGRAKWIVAGGAPLDPELLAFFRGAGVPVYEGYGLTETTAPCAFNPLGTPFHAGSVGIAFPGFSLRIAEDGEIQVKGRAVFPRYHKNDEATELSFTEDGWYATGDLGRIDNDGFLYITGRKKDLIITAGGKNVSPGPIEEVIQRCEFVSQALVLGDKRPFISALVTLDEESLR
;
A
#
# COMPACT_ATOMS: atom_id res chain seq x y z
N SER A 1 -5.30 0.71 -16.35
CA SER A 1 -5.56 -0.75 -16.20
C SER A 1 -6.28 -1.09 -14.91
N PHE A 2 -5.93 -0.50 -13.77
CA PHE A 2 -6.57 -0.75 -12.47
C PHE A 2 -8.10 -0.56 -12.52
N ALA A 3 -8.58 0.60 -13.01
CA ALA A 3 -10.01 0.85 -13.20
C ALA A 3 -10.68 -0.12 -14.19
N ARG A 4 -9.95 -0.55 -15.24
CA ARG A 4 -10.48 -1.50 -16.22
C ARG A 4 -10.67 -2.89 -15.61
N ALA A 5 -9.71 -3.37 -14.81
CA ALA A 5 -9.84 -4.65 -14.10
C ALA A 5 -11.07 -4.67 -13.19
N ILE A 6 -11.33 -3.56 -12.48
CA ILE A 6 -12.52 -3.40 -11.62
C ILE A 6 -13.81 -3.58 -12.46
N ASN A 7 -13.89 -2.92 -13.62
CA ASN A 7 -15.07 -3.02 -14.48
C ASN A 7 -15.32 -4.46 -14.93
N TYR A 8 -14.28 -5.22 -15.28
CA TYR A 8 -14.43 -6.63 -15.66
C TYR A 8 -14.91 -7.49 -14.49
N ILE A 9 -14.38 -7.30 -13.27
CA ILE A 9 -14.83 -8.01 -12.07
C ILE A 9 -16.31 -7.75 -11.84
N VAL A 10 -16.76 -6.50 -11.96
CA VAL A 10 -18.17 -6.13 -11.76
C VAL A 10 -19.09 -6.85 -12.75
N VAL A 11 -18.73 -6.82 -14.03
CA VAL A 11 -19.55 -7.45 -15.09
C VAL A 11 -19.59 -8.97 -14.92
N SER A 12 -18.45 -9.60 -14.60
CA SER A 12 -18.34 -11.06 -14.47
C SER A 12 -18.95 -11.63 -13.18
N SER A 13 -19.06 -10.81 -12.11
CA SER A 13 -19.42 -11.29 -10.77
C SER A 13 -20.80 -10.81 -10.28
N ASN A 14 -21.58 -10.15 -11.13
CA ASN A 14 -22.89 -9.58 -10.79
C ASN A 14 -22.87 -8.71 -9.50
N VAL A 15 -21.84 -7.89 -9.36
CA VAL A 15 -21.62 -7.02 -8.20
C VAL A 15 -22.16 -5.62 -8.50
N ARG A 16 -22.82 -5.02 -7.51
CA ARG A 16 -23.23 -3.61 -7.62
C ARG A 16 -22.02 -2.72 -7.41
N ILE A 17 -21.73 -1.86 -8.40
CA ILE A 17 -20.70 -0.85 -8.30
C ILE A 17 -21.27 0.49 -7.81
N TYR A 18 -20.55 1.15 -6.93
CA TYR A 18 -20.77 2.53 -6.54
C TYR A 18 -19.55 3.37 -6.91
N ILE A 19 -19.75 4.44 -7.66
CA ILE A 19 -18.69 5.34 -8.08
C ILE A 19 -18.75 6.57 -7.19
N ALA A 20 -17.69 6.82 -6.41
CA ALA A 20 -17.58 8.00 -5.58
C ALA A 20 -17.47 9.26 -6.44
N THR A 21 -18.09 10.35 -6.01
CA THR A 21 -18.14 11.61 -6.76
C THR A 21 -16.80 12.32 -6.76
N GLY A 22 -15.99 12.09 -5.72
CA GLY A 22 -14.65 12.67 -5.62
C GLY A 22 -14.01 12.44 -4.25
N ILE A 23 -12.75 12.80 -4.15
CA ILE A 23 -11.97 12.62 -2.90
C ILE A 23 -12.55 13.48 -1.73
N LYS A 24 -13.12 14.64 -2.03
CA LYS A 24 -13.69 15.53 -0.99
C LYS A 24 -14.95 14.96 -0.34
N THR A 25 -15.76 14.22 -1.11
CA THR A 25 -17.03 13.62 -0.67
C THR A 25 -16.89 12.15 -0.25
N LEU A 26 -15.68 11.61 -0.33
CA LEU A 26 -15.42 10.17 -0.16
C LEU A 26 -16.01 9.59 1.12
N ILE A 27 -15.84 10.24 2.27
CA ILE A 27 -16.34 9.75 3.56
C ILE A 27 -17.87 9.67 3.57
N SER A 28 -18.54 10.72 3.08
CA SER A 28 -20.00 10.72 2.96
C SER A 28 -20.50 9.68 1.98
N ASP A 29 -19.82 9.52 0.85
CA ASP A 29 -20.12 8.52 -0.16
C ASP A 29 -19.99 7.09 0.40
N LEU A 30 -18.95 6.81 1.19
CA LEU A 30 -18.75 5.51 1.84
C LEU A 30 -19.86 5.17 2.85
N GLN A 31 -20.33 6.17 3.59
CA GLN A 31 -21.43 5.98 4.54
C GLN A 31 -22.78 5.67 3.85
N VAL A 32 -22.98 6.21 2.67
CA VAL A 32 -24.17 5.91 1.84
C VAL A 32 -24.03 4.56 1.16
N ALA A 33 -22.91 4.30 0.51
CA ALA A 33 -22.66 3.09 -0.27
C ALA A 33 -22.51 1.84 0.60
N LYS A 34 -21.93 1.96 1.80
CA LYS A 34 -21.60 0.87 2.73
C LYS A 34 -20.97 -0.32 2.00
N PRO A 35 -19.84 -0.12 1.32
CA PRO A 35 -19.27 -1.14 0.44
C PRO A 35 -18.78 -2.35 1.23
N THR A 36 -18.86 -3.53 0.60
CA THR A 36 -18.28 -4.78 1.13
C THR A 36 -16.87 -5.03 0.58
N LEU A 37 -16.60 -4.52 -0.62
CA LEU A 37 -15.30 -4.51 -1.27
C LEU A 37 -14.95 -3.08 -1.67
N MET A 38 -13.75 -2.66 -1.35
CA MET A 38 -13.19 -1.38 -1.81
C MET A 38 -11.87 -1.63 -2.50
N ILE A 39 -11.62 -0.88 -3.57
CA ILE A 39 -10.32 -0.85 -4.24
C ILE A 39 -9.86 0.60 -4.18
N VAL A 40 -8.75 0.83 -3.51
CA VAL A 40 -8.29 2.17 -3.14
C VAL A 40 -6.80 2.36 -3.47
N VAL A 41 -6.40 3.61 -3.62
CA VAL A 41 -4.98 3.99 -3.54
C VAL A 41 -4.64 4.35 -2.09
N PRO A 42 -3.37 4.23 -1.65
CA PRO A 42 -2.95 4.53 -0.27
C PRO A 42 -3.43 5.88 0.26
N ARG A 43 -3.45 6.92 -0.57
CA ARG A 43 -3.93 8.27 -0.22
C ARG A 43 -5.36 8.30 0.38
N VAL A 44 -6.20 7.34 0.03
CA VAL A 44 -7.55 7.21 0.61
C VAL A 44 -7.46 6.81 2.08
N LEU A 45 -6.59 5.85 2.41
CA LEU A 45 -6.38 5.39 3.78
C LEU A 45 -5.72 6.48 4.64
N GLU A 46 -4.72 7.16 4.09
CA GLU A 46 -4.08 8.31 4.74
C GLU A 46 -5.12 9.39 5.08
N LYS A 47 -6.00 9.73 4.15
CA LYS A 47 -7.05 10.72 4.38
C LYS A 47 -8.01 10.29 5.49
N VAL A 48 -8.40 9.02 5.54
CA VAL A 48 -9.26 8.49 6.60
C VAL A 48 -8.54 8.55 7.95
N TYR A 49 -7.26 8.18 7.99
CA TYR A 49 -6.44 8.25 9.20
C TYR A 49 -6.32 9.70 9.70
N ASN A 50 -5.92 10.63 8.83
CA ASN A 50 -5.74 12.04 9.16
C ASN A 50 -7.05 12.67 9.65
N ALA A 51 -8.17 12.39 8.99
CA ALA A 51 -9.49 12.88 9.45
C ALA A 51 -9.86 12.33 10.84
N ALA A 52 -9.54 11.07 11.14
CA ALA A 52 -9.76 10.49 12.46
C ALA A 52 -8.84 11.11 13.52
N SER A 53 -7.57 11.34 13.20
CA SER A 53 -6.59 12.00 14.06
C SER A 53 -6.98 13.44 14.38
N GLN A 54 -7.34 14.23 13.36
CA GLN A 54 -7.79 15.61 13.52
C GLN A 54 -9.06 15.71 14.37
N LYS A 55 -10.03 14.80 14.15
CA LYS A 55 -11.25 14.73 14.97
C LYS A 55 -10.97 14.42 16.44
N ALA A 56 -9.93 13.63 16.72
CA ALA A 56 -9.47 13.36 18.08
C ALA A 56 -8.77 14.58 18.71
N GLY A 57 -8.07 15.39 17.91
CA GLY A 57 -7.36 16.61 18.34
C GLY A 57 -6.17 16.34 19.26
N HIS A 58 -5.63 17.39 19.85
CA HIS A 58 -4.44 17.32 20.72
C HIS A 58 -4.74 17.09 22.23
N GLY A 59 -6.03 17.07 22.62
CA GLY A 59 -6.47 16.89 24.00
C GLY A 59 -6.50 15.42 24.46
N PRO A 60 -7.22 15.10 25.55
CA PRO A 60 -7.32 13.73 26.07
C PRO A 60 -7.78 12.69 25.05
N LYS A 61 -8.67 13.09 24.12
CA LYS A 61 -9.12 12.21 23.03
C LYS A 61 -7.99 11.90 22.05
N GLY A 62 -7.10 12.87 21.76
CA GLY A 62 -5.91 12.66 20.94
C GLY A 62 -4.94 11.67 21.55
N VAL A 63 -4.70 11.75 22.88
CA VAL A 63 -3.88 10.78 23.62
C VAL A 63 -4.48 9.37 23.54
N VAL A 64 -5.80 9.25 23.67
CA VAL A 64 -6.51 7.97 23.53
C VAL A 64 -6.37 7.43 22.10
N PHE A 65 -6.53 8.27 21.07
CA PHE A 65 -6.35 7.87 19.68
C PHE A 65 -4.91 7.40 19.41
N ALA A 66 -3.90 8.16 19.82
CA ALA A 66 -2.49 7.78 19.66
C ALA A 66 -2.18 6.44 20.38
N SER A 67 -2.73 6.25 21.58
CA SER A 67 -2.58 4.98 22.32
C SER A 67 -3.26 3.81 21.60
N ALA A 68 -4.40 4.04 20.96
CA ALA A 68 -5.09 3.05 20.15
C ALA A 68 -4.28 2.69 18.90
N VAL A 69 -3.67 3.68 18.22
CA VAL A 69 -2.78 3.44 17.08
C VAL A 69 -1.64 2.51 17.47
N VAL A 70 -0.93 2.83 18.54
CA VAL A 70 0.19 2.00 19.05
C VAL A 70 -0.29 0.60 19.45
N ALA A 71 -1.47 0.47 20.08
CA ALA A 71 -2.00 -0.83 20.46
C ALA A 71 -2.35 -1.69 19.25
N ALA A 72 -2.92 -1.11 18.19
CA ALA A 72 -3.22 -1.79 16.94
C ALA A 72 -1.95 -2.26 16.21
N GLN A 73 -0.96 -1.38 16.10
CA GLN A 73 0.33 -1.68 15.47
C GLN A 73 1.09 -2.78 16.22
N ASN A 74 1.17 -2.71 17.56
CA ASN A 74 1.83 -3.75 18.35
C ASN A 74 1.12 -5.10 18.23
N TYR A 75 -0.22 -5.09 18.17
CA TYR A 75 -0.99 -6.30 17.90
C TYR A 75 -0.58 -6.94 16.56
N MET A 76 -0.46 -6.15 15.50
CA MET A 76 -0.06 -6.65 14.19
C MET A 76 1.41 -7.05 14.12
N LYS A 77 2.31 -6.37 14.84
CA LYS A 77 3.73 -6.78 14.95
C LYS A 77 3.85 -8.17 15.58
N GLU A 78 3.13 -8.45 16.65
CA GLU A 78 3.13 -9.79 17.28
C GLU A 78 2.49 -10.84 16.37
N VAL A 79 1.40 -10.50 15.67
CA VAL A 79 0.76 -11.41 14.70
C VAL A 79 1.71 -11.74 13.56
N SER A 80 2.44 -10.75 13.04
CA SER A 80 3.43 -10.94 11.97
C SER A 80 4.60 -11.82 12.42
N ALA A 81 5.10 -11.60 13.64
CA ALA A 81 6.26 -12.33 14.16
C ALA A 81 5.94 -13.77 14.60
N ASN A 82 4.75 -13.99 15.19
CA ASN A 82 4.43 -15.22 15.92
C ASN A 82 3.15 -15.93 15.39
N GLY A 83 2.55 -15.44 14.30
CA GLY A 83 1.24 -15.91 13.79
C GLY A 83 0.05 -15.52 14.67
N LYS A 84 0.26 -15.07 15.90
CA LYS A 84 -0.78 -14.66 16.85
C LYS A 84 -0.23 -13.65 17.87
N ALA A 85 -1.11 -12.77 18.38
CA ALA A 85 -0.76 -11.87 19.46
C ALA A 85 -0.99 -12.52 20.82
N GLY A 86 -0.16 -12.13 21.80
CA GLY A 86 -0.27 -12.53 23.21
C GLY A 86 -1.57 -12.05 23.86
N ALA A 87 -1.93 -12.64 25.01
CA ALA A 87 -3.18 -12.31 25.71
C ALA A 87 -3.25 -10.83 26.13
N LEU A 88 -2.16 -10.27 26.65
CA LEU A 88 -2.09 -8.88 27.09
C LEU A 88 -2.31 -7.91 25.93
N THR A 89 -1.63 -8.15 24.81
CA THR A 89 -1.74 -7.32 23.60
C THR A 89 -3.14 -7.38 23.00
N ARG A 90 -3.75 -8.57 22.98
CA ARG A 90 -5.16 -8.76 22.55
C ARG A 90 -6.13 -7.98 23.45
N THR A 91 -5.99 -8.07 24.76
CA THR A 91 -6.85 -7.36 25.72
C THR A 91 -6.69 -5.85 25.57
N ARG A 92 -5.44 -5.36 25.49
CA ARG A 92 -5.16 -3.93 25.29
C ARG A 92 -5.77 -3.41 23.97
N ARG A 93 -5.60 -4.14 22.88
CA ARG A 93 -6.23 -3.80 21.59
C ARG A 93 -7.75 -3.79 21.71
N ALA A 94 -8.35 -4.81 22.34
CA ALA A 94 -9.80 -4.95 22.51
C ALA A 94 -10.41 -3.79 23.31
N ALA A 95 -9.71 -3.25 24.30
CA ALA A 95 -10.17 -2.11 25.07
C ALA A 95 -10.41 -0.84 24.22
N PHE A 96 -9.69 -0.67 23.11
CA PHE A 96 -9.88 0.46 22.20
C PHE A 96 -10.97 0.23 21.15
N ASP A 97 -11.51 -1.00 21.05
CA ASP A 97 -12.49 -1.31 19.98
C ASP A 97 -13.76 -0.44 20.09
N PRO A 98 -14.46 -0.36 21.23
CA PRO A 98 -15.68 0.45 21.36
C PRO A 98 -15.41 1.97 21.31
N ILE A 99 -14.16 2.40 21.56
CA ILE A 99 -13.82 3.82 21.68
C ILE A 99 -13.30 4.41 20.36
N VAL A 100 -12.47 3.65 19.63
CA VAL A 100 -11.77 4.15 18.43
C VAL A 100 -12.05 3.30 17.21
N TYR A 101 -11.85 1.96 17.28
CA TYR A 101 -11.84 1.15 16.08
C TYR A 101 -13.23 0.92 15.48
N SER A 102 -14.28 0.82 16.31
CA SER A 102 -15.68 0.74 15.81
C SER A 102 -16.03 1.97 14.99
N SER A 103 -15.73 3.18 15.48
CA SER A 103 -15.97 4.43 14.76
C SER A 103 -15.17 4.52 13.46
N LEU A 104 -13.93 4.03 13.45
CA LEU A 104 -13.12 3.96 12.23
C LEU A 104 -13.75 3.05 11.16
N ARG A 105 -14.24 1.88 11.57
CA ARG A 105 -14.94 0.95 10.67
C ARG A 105 -16.26 1.55 10.15
N GLU A 106 -16.99 2.29 10.98
CA GLU A 106 -18.21 2.99 10.58
C GLU A 106 -17.93 4.07 9.54
N VAL A 107 -16.85 4.85 9.68
CA VAL A 107 -16.42 5.83 8.67
C VAL A 107 -16.20 5.17 7.30
N LEU A 108 -15.72 3.93 7.28
CA LEU A 108 -15.54 3.12 6.06
C LEU A 108 -16.84 2.40 5.62
N GLY A 109 -18.00 2.76 6.17
CA GLY A 109 -19.31 2.19 5.83
C GLY A 109 -19.73 0.99 6.67
N GLY A 110 -18.92 0.51 7.62
CA GLY A 110 -19.23 -0.53 8.60
C GLY A 110 -19.37 -1.95 8.06
N ARG A 111 -19.27 -2.16 6.74
CA ARG A 111 -19.51 -3.45 6.07
C ARG A 111 -18.35 -3.98 5.25
N ALA A 112 -17.22 -3.26 5.23
CA ALA A 112 -16.05 -3.64 4.44
C ALA A 112 -15.51 -5.01 4.89
N LYS A 113 -15.47 -5.96 3.96
CA LYS A 113 -14.87 -7.29 4.12
C LYS A 113 -13.49 -7.36 3.51
N TRP A 114 -13.25 -6.55 2.48
CA TRP A 114 -11.98 -6.47 1.77
C TRP A 114 -11.74 -5.04 1.30
N ILE A 115 -10.58 -4.52 1.62
CA ILE A 115 -10.08 -3.26 1.10
C ILE A 115 -8.75 -3.56 0.42
N VAL A 116 -8.72 -3.47 -0.90
CA VAL A 116 -7.52 -3.73 -1.70
C VAL A 116 -6.83 -2.40 -1.96
N ALA A 117 -5.64 -2.23 -1.42
CA ALA A 117 -4.78 -1.08 -1.67
C ALA A 117 -3.72 -1.42 -2.72
N GLY A 118 -3.51 -0.53 -3.68
CA GLY A 118 -2.50 -0.72 -4.71
C GLY A 118 -2.29 0.53 -5.56
N GLY A 119 -1.33 0.44 -6.50
CA GLY A 119 -0.99 1.52 -7.42
C GLY A 119 0.02 2.53 -6.87
N ALA A 120 0.35 2.46 -5.58
CA ALA A 120 1.43 3.19 -4.92
C ALA A 120 1.84 2.41 -3.66
N PRO A 121 3.03 2.64 -3.08
CA PRO A 121 3.42 2.08 -1.79
C PRO A 121 2.44 2.49 -0.69
N LEU A 122 2.17 1.58 0.25
CA LEU A 122 1.40 1.85 1.46
C LEU A 122 2.32 1.78 2.67
N ASP A 123 2.31 2.81 3.51
CA ASP A 123 3.09 2.82 4.75
C ASP A 123 2.76 1.57 5.59
N PRO A 124 3.75 0.73 5.93
CA PRO A 124 3.54 -0.48 6.73
C PRO A 124 2.95 -0.23 8.11
N GLU A 125 3.25 0.91 8.74
CA GLU A 125 2.70 1.29 10.05
C GLU A 125 1.22 1.68 9.93
N LEU A 126 0.85 2.36 8.84
CA LEU A 126 -0.54 2.70 8.53
C LEU A 126 -1.35 1.43 8.23
N LEU A 127 -0.79 0.52 7.43
CA LEU A 127 -1.40 -0.78 7.17
C LEU A 127 -1.59 -1.58 8.46
N ALA A 128 -0.56 -1.65 9.31
CA ALA A 128 -0.62 -2.34 10.62
C ALA A 128 -1.70 -1.72 11.52
N PHE A 129 -1.83 -0.40 11.54
CA PHE A 129 -2.90 0.29 12.27
C PHE A 129 -4.28 -0.14 11.78
N PHE A 130 -4.57 -0.05 10.48
CA PHE A 130 -5.88 -0.41 9.94
C PHE A 130 -6.21 -1.89 10.21
N ARG A 131 -5.30 -2.80 9.91
CA ARG A 131 -5.51 -4.23 10.18
C ARG A 131 -5.68 -4.52 11.66
N GLY A 132 -4.87 -3.91 12.52
CA GLY A 132 -5.00 -4.00 13.97
C GLY A 132 -6.33 -3.43 14.49
N ALA A 133 -6.85 -2.38 13.87
CA ALA A 133 -8.19 -1.83 14.15
C ALA A 133 -9.35 -2.70 13.62
N GLY A 134 -9.04 -3.82 12.96
CA GLY A 134 -10.06 -4.70 12.37
C GLY A 134 -10.60 -4.22 11.02
N VAL A 135 -9.88 -3.35 10.35
CA VAL A 135 -10.16 -2.94 8.96
C VAL A 135 -9.38 -3.85 8.02
N PRO A 136 -10.03 -4.63 7.15
CA PRO A 136 -9.41 -5.70 6.36
C PRO A 136 -8.71 -5.14 5.11
N VAL A 137 -7.57 -4.46 5.30
CA VAL A 137 -6.75 -3.91 4.21
C VAL A 137 -5.75 -4.95 3.73
N TYR A 138 -5.66 -5.11 2.43
CA TYR A 138 -4.73 -6.00 1.72
C TYR A 138 -4.02 -5.23 0.63
N GLU A 139 -2.74 -5.46 0.47
CA GLU A 139 -1.96 -4.87 -0.61
C GLU A 139 -1.87 -5.80 -1.80
N GLY A 140 -1.77 -5.20 -2.98
CA GLY A 140 -1.46 -5.89 -4.21
C GLY A 140 -0.51 -5.08 -5.07
N TYR A 141 0.40 -5.75 -5.74
CA TYR A 141 1.34 -5.18 -6.68
C TYR A 141 1.05 -5.65 -8.09
N GLY A 142 1.14 -4.74 -9.01
CA GLY A 142 1.00 -5.02 -10.44
C GLY A 142 1.10 -3.77 -11.28
N LEU A 143 1.22 -3.98 -12.57
CA LEU A 143 1.41 -2.94 -13.57
C LEU A 143 0.31 -3.02 -14.64
N THR A 144 0.28 -2.07 -15.54
CA THR A 144 -0.56 -2.13 -16.74
C THR A 144 -0.17 -3.32 -17.58
N GLU A 145 1.10 -3.60 -17.65
CA GLU A 145 1.74 -4.69 -18.39
C GLU A 145 1.41 -6.07 -17.85
N THR A 146 1.01 -6.17 -16.57
CA THR A 146 0.53 -7.42 -15.96
C THR A 146 -1.00 -7.53 -15.91
N THR A 147 -1.71 -6.57 -16.52
CA THR A 147 -3.19 -6.50 -16.63
C THR A 147 -3.92 -6.38 -15.29
N ALA A 148 -3.26 -6.30 -14.20
CA ALA A 148 -3.76 -6.14 -12.82
C ALA A 148 -2.71 -6.68 -11.84
N PRO A 149 -3.07 -7.01 -10.57
CA PRO A 149 -2.07 -7.48 -9.63
C PRO A 149 -1.42 -8.80 -10.09
N CYS A 150 -0.09 -8.82 -10.10
CA CYS A 150 0.72 -10.03 -10.27
C CYS A 150 1.22 -10.59 -8.93
N ALA A 151 1.12 -9.80 -7.85
CA ALA A 151 1.29 -10.24 -6.47
C ALA A 151 0.14 -9.71 -5.61
N PHE A 152 -0.26 -10.46 -4.60
CA PHE A 152 -1.35 -10.09 -3.70
C PHE A 152 -1.17 -10.74 -2.32
N ASN A 153 -1.51 -10.01 -1.27
CA ASN A 153 -1.54 -10.55 0.09
C ASN A 153 -2.66 -11.58 0.23
N PRO A 154 -2.35 -12.85 0.51
CA PRO A 154 -3.37 -13.90 0.58
C PRO A 154 -4.35 -13.63 1.73
N LEU A 155 -5.63 -13.96 1.49
CA LEU A 155 -6.66 -13.85 2.51
C LEU A 155 -6.46 -14.93 3.59
N GLY A 156 -6.52 -14.52 4.86
CA GLY A 156 -6.43 -15.47 5.99
C GLY A 156 -5.03 -15.98 6.33
N THR A 157 -3.99 -15.52 5.65
CA THR A 157 -2.60 -15.85 5.99
C THR A 157 -2.00 -14.90 7.02
N PRO A 158 -0.86 -15.27 7.65
CA PRO A 158 -0.11 -14.36 8.49
C PRO A 158 0.18 -13.03 7.80
N PHE A 159 0.18 -11.98 8.57
CA PHE A 159 0.49 -10.64 8.07
C PHE A 159 2.01 -10.48 7.94
N HIS A 160 2.49 -10.18 6.74
CA HIS A 160 3.88 -9.85 6.46
C HIS A 160 3.98 -8.34 6.22
N ALA A 161 4.44 -7.61 7.23
CA ALA A 161 4.52 -6.15 7.19
C ALA A 161 5.42 -5.66 6.03
N GLY A 162 4.90 -4.73 5.22
CA GLY A 162 5.61 -4.15 4.06
C GLY A 162 5.70 -5.06 2.85
N SER A 163 5.07 -6.24 2.88
CA SER A 163 4.98 -7.13 1.71
C SER A 163 3.73 -6.82 0.90
N VAL A 164 3.86 -6.85 -0.43
CA VAL A 164 2.76 -6.79 -1.38
C VAL A 164 2.15 -8.16 -1.68
N GLY A 165 2.57 -9.20 -0.94
CA GLY A 165 2.04 -10.55 -1.01
C GLY A 165 2.88 -11.52 -1.82
N ILE A 166 2.26 -12.65 -2.17
CA ILE A 166 2.84 -13.71 -2.99
C ILE A 166 2.39 -13.61 -4.44
N ALA A 167 3.02 -14.37 -5.33
CA ALA A 167 2.60 -14.45 -6.72
C ALA A 167 1.10 -14.76 -6.84
N PHE A 168 0.37 -13.93 -7.59
CA PHE A 168 -1.05 -14.16 -7.86
C PHE A 168 -1.20 -15.39 -8.77
N PRO A 169 -2.28 -16.19 -8.62
CA PRO A 169 -2.47 -17.38 -9.45
C PRO A 169 -2.34 -17.10 -10.94
N GLY A 170 -1.48 -17.87 -11.62
CA GLY A 170 -1.17 -17.69 -13.03
C GLY A 170 0.04 -16.82 -13.34
N PHE A 171 0.69 -16.26 -12.30
CA PHE A 171 1.96 -15.57 -12.39
C PHE A 171 3.09 -16.33 -11.68
N SER A 172 4.29 -16.09 -12.16
CA SER A 172 5.56 -16.44 -11.49
C SER A 172 6.35 -15.17 -11.30
N LEU A 173 7.05 -15.07 -10.17
CA LEU A 173 7.89 -13.94 -9.80
C LEU A 173 9.31 -14.44 -9.55
N ARG A 174 10.30 -13.66 -9.97
CA ARG A 174 11.71 -13.87 -9.59
C ARG A 174 12.40 -12.52 -9.39
N ILE A 175 13.53 -12.56 -8.71
CA ILE A 175 14.42 -11.41 -8.57
C ILE A 175 15.66 -11.69 -9.43
N ALA A 176 15.99 -10.76 -10.32
CA ALA A 176 17.19 -10.81 -11.12
C ALA A 176 18.44 -10.51 -10.27
N GLU A 177 19.64 -10.74 -10.80
CA GLU A 177 20.92 -10.51 -10.10
C GLU A 177 21.12 -9.04 -9.67
N ASP A 178 20.57 -8.10 -10.44
CA ASP A 178 20.59 -6.67 -10.14
C ASP A 178 19.47 -6.19 -9.19
N GLY A 179 18.67 -7.14 -8.67
CA GLY A 179 17.56 -6.87 -7.76
C GLY A 179 16.24 -6.53 -8.44
N GLU A 180 16.16 -6.56 -9.78
CA GLU A 180 14.95 -6.25 -10.51
C GLU A 180 13.90 -7.37 -10.37
N ILE A 181 12.65 -6.97 -10.11
CA ILE A 181 11.51 -7.88 -10.10
C ILE A 181 11.17 -8.26 -11.53
N GLN A 182 11.12 -9.56 -11.81
CA GLN A 182 10.71 -10.09 -13.10
C GLN A 182 9.46 -10.94 -12.97
N VAL A 183 8.55 -10.79 -13.93
CA VAL A 183 7.22 -11.40 -13.91
C VAL A 183 7.00 -12.23 -15.17
N LYS A 184 6.42 -13.42 -15.01
CA LYS A 184 5.99 -14.26 -16.11
C LYS A 184 4.58 -14.78 -15.84
N GLY A 185 3.71 -14.78 -16.85
CA GLY A 185 2.33 -15.25 -16.69
C GLY A 185 1.46 -14.94 -17.90
N ARG A 186 0.28 -15.57 -17.94
CA ARG A 186 -0.65 -15.44 -19.08
C ARG A 186 -1.23 -14.03 -19.23
N ALA A 187 -1.30 -13.27 -18.16
CA ALA A 187 -1.82 -11.91 -18.16
C ALA A 187 -0.75 -10.83 -18.33
N VAL A 188 0.52 -11.23 -18.50
CA VAL A 188 1.56 -10.31 -18.97
C VAL A 188 1.27 -9.96 -20.42
N PHE A 189 1.32 -8.67 -20.75
CA PHE A 189 1.06 -8.19 -22.11
C PHE A 189 2.11 -8.73 -23.11
N PRO A 190 1.74 -8.92 -24.40
CA PRO A 190 2.69 -9.47 -25.37
C PRO A 190 3.66 -8.43 -25.91
N ARG A 191 3.28 -7.16 -25.98
CA ARG A 191 4.10 -6.09 -26.56
C ARG A 191 3.50 -4.69 -26.36
N TYR A 192 4.33 -3.67 -26.45
CA TYR A 192 3.91 -2.27 -26.62
C TYR A 192 3.40 -2.02 -28.04
N HIS A 193 2.34 -1.24 -28.16
CA HIS A 193 1.75 -0.94 -29.47
C HIS A 193 2.68 -0.06 -30.29
N LYS A 194 3.07 -0.52 -31.50
CA LYS A 194 3.96 0.18 -32.44
C LYS A 194 5.30 0.63 -31.81
N ASN A 195 5.82 -0.13 -30.86
CA ASN A 195 7.10 0.15 -30.22
C ASN A 195 7.82 -1.18 -29.93
N ASP A 196 8.43 -1.72 -30.97
CA ASP A 196 9.10 -3.02 -30.91
C ASP A 196 10.40 -2.91 -30.10
N GLU A 197 11.14 -1.80 -30.19
CA GLU A 197 12.35 -1.55 -29.43
C GLU A 197 12.07 -1.58 -27.90
N ALA A 198 11.05 -0.84 -27.43
CA ALA A 198 10.66 -0.88 -26.02
C ALA A 198 10.17 -2.27 -25.62
N THR A 199 9.56 -3.02 -26.51
CA THR A 199 9.11 -4.39 -26.25
C THR A 199 10.30 -5.32 -26.04
N GLU A 200 11.27 -5.32 -26.94
CA GLU A 200 12.49 -6.13 -26.84
C GLU A 200 13.28 -5.83 -25.56
N LEU A 201 13.42 -4.54 -25.21
CA LEU A 201 14.10 -4.12 -23.97
C LEU A 201 13.37 -4.50 -22.68
N SER A 202 12.07 -4.82 -22.77
CA SER A 202 11.24 -5.12 -21.60
C SER A 202 11.16 -6.61 -21.27
N PHE A 203 11.66 -7.49 -22.15
CA PHE A 203 11.64 -8.93 -21.93
C PHE A 203 13.05 -9.50 -21.93
N THR A 204 13.28 -10.45 -21.04
CA THR A 204 14.51 -11.25 -21.04
C THR A 204 14.47 -12.29 -22.15
N GLU A 205 15.63 -12.86 -22.51
CA GLU A 205 15.75 -13.93 -23.54
C GLU A 205 14.89 -15.16 -23.21
N ASP A 206 14.72 -15.47 -21.92
CA ASP A 206 13.88 -16.58 -21.44
C ASP A 206 12.40 -16.15 -21.19
N GLY A 207 12.00 -14.98 -21.67
CA GLY A 207 10.62 -14.52 -21.77
C GLY A 207 9.99 -14.03 -20.45
N TRP A 208 10.80 -13.50 -19.54
CA TRP A 208 10.30 -12.79 -18.36
C TRP A 208 10.18 -11.29 -18.65
N TYR A 209 9.12 -10.69 -18.19
CA TYR A 209 8.94 -9.26 -18.23
C TYR A 209 9.75 -8.59 -17.12
N ALA A 210 10.64 -7.69 -17.46
CA ALA A 210 11.44 -6.85 -16.58
C ALA A 210 10.63 -5.62 -16.16
N THR A 211 10.27 -5.53 -14.87
CA THR A 211 9.28 -4.53 -14.40
C THR A 211 9.85 -3.13 -14.23
N GLY A 212 11.17 -3.01 -14.13
CA GLY A 212 11.84 -1.79 -13.70
C GLY A 212 11.72 -1.50 -12.20
N ASP A 213 11.00 -2.32 -11.46
CA ASP A 213 10.89 -2.21 -10.00
C ASP A 213 11.93 -3.14 -9.33
N LEU A 214 12.52 -2.67 -8.23
CA LEU A 214 13.46 -3.43 -7.41
C LEU A 214 12.74 -4.07 -6.24
N GLY A 215 13.20 -5.25 -5.83
CA GLY A 215 12.58 -5.95 -4.72
C GLY A 215 13.34 -7.16 -4.23
N ARG A 216 12.72 -7.84 -3.28
CA ARG A 216 13.18 -9.12 -2.75
C ARG A 216 12.00 -10.03 -2.48
N ILE A 217 12.23 -11.32 -2.53
CA ILE A 217 11.28 -12.34 -2.11
C ILE A 217 11.87 -13.03 -0.86
N ASP A 218 11.07 -13.17 0.19
CA ASP A 218 11.50 -13.88 1.39
C ASP A 218 11.36 -15.42 1.24
N ASN A 219 11.76 -16.16 2.27
CA ASN A 219 11.72 -17.63 2.26
C ASN A 219 10.30 -18.19 2.21
N ASP A 220 9.29 -17.42 2.58
CA ASP A 220 7.87 -17.79 2.54
C ASP A 220 7.21 -17.39 1.21
N GLY A 221 7.98 -16.82 0.28
CA GLY A 221 7.53 -16.40 -1.05
C GLY A 221 6.87 -15.03 -1.12
N PHE A 222 6.96 -14.22 -0.05
CA PHE A 222 6.40 -12.87 -0.03
C PHE A 222 7.33 -11.87 -0.72
N LEU A 223 6.76 -11.08 -1.63
CA LEU A 223 7.43 -10.04 -2.37
C LEU A 223 7.43 -8.72 -1.59
N TYR A 224 8.59 -8.07 -1.53
CA TYR A 224 8.79 -6.72 -1.00
C TYR A 224 9.35 -5.83 -2.09
N ILE A 225 8.74 -4.67 -2.32
CA ILE A 225 9.24 -3.66 -3.25
C ILE A 225 10.19 -2.75 -2.49
N THR A 226 11.37 -2.51 -3.04
CA THR A 226 12.41 -1.68 -2.41
C THR A 226 12.70 -0.38 -3.16
N GLY A 227 12.17 -0.24 -4.38
CA GLY A 227 12.33 0.97 -5.17
C GLY A 227 12.10 0.75 -6.66
N ARG A 228 12.50 1.73 -7.45
CA ARG A 228 12.51 1.67 -8.91
C ARG A 228 13.92 1.80 -9.45
N LYS A 229 14.27 0.99 -10.42
CA LYS A 229 15.60 0.94 -11.02
C LYS A 229 16.01 2.28 -11.63
N LYS A 230 15.10 2.93 -12.35
CA LYS A 230 15.31 4.23 -12.98
C LYS A 230 15.31 5.42 -12.01
N ASP A 231 14.76 5.24 -10.83
CA ASP A 231 14.65 6.29 -9.82
C ASP A 231 15.80 6.23 -8.80
N LEU A 232 16.69 5.21 -8.91
CA LEU A 232 17.86 5.10 -8.05
C LEU A 232 18.75 6.34 -8.17
N ILE A 233 19.00 6.94 -7.02
CA ILE A 233 19.97 8.03 -6.87
C ILE A 233 21.36 7.41 -6.70
N ILE A 234 22.29 7.75 -7.58
CA ILE A 234 23.69 7.35 -7.45
C ILE A 234 24.46 8.57 -6.94
N THR A 235 24.80 8.57 -5.66
CA THR A 235 25.56 9.67 -5.05
C THR A 235 26.96 9.79 -5.64
N ALA A 236 27.63 10.94 -5.47
CA ALA A 236 29.00 11.14 -5.93
C ALA A 236 30.01 10.13 -5.34
N GLY A 237 29.69 9.53 -4.18
CA GLY A 237 30.46 8.45 -3.57
C GLY A 237 30.13 7.05 -4.10
N GLY A 238 29.29 6.93 -5.14
CA GLY A 238 28.89 5.65 -5.74
C GLY A 238 27.86 4.86 -4.92
N LYS A 239 27.23 5.46 -3.92
CA LYS A 239 26.20 4.79 -3.13
C LYS A 239 24.85 4.88 -3.83
N ASN A 240 24.20 3.72 -4.03
CA ASN A 240 22.83 3.63 -4.53
C ASN A 240 21.84 3.90 -3.39
N VAL A 241 20.90 4.82 -3.63
CA VAL A 241 19.86 5.21 -2.69
C VAL A 241 18.51 5.16 -3.40
N SER A 242 17.56 4.38 -2.88
CA SER A 242 16.16 4.42 -3.32
C SER A 242 15.45 5.62 -2.65
N PRO A 243 14.93 6.60 -3.41
CA PRO A 243 14.30 7.79 -2.85
C PRO A 243 12.96 7.47 -2.15
N GLY A 244 12.15 6.57 -2.71
CA GLY A 244 10.79 6.28 -2.25
C GLY A 244 10.67 6.01 -0.75
N PRO A 245 11.42 5.07 -0.16
CA PRO A 245 11.36 4.80 1.29
C PRO A 245 11.69 6.03 2.17
N ILE A 246 12.55 6.93 1.67
CA ILE A 246 12.90 8.16 2.40
C ILE A 246 11.75 9.18 2.29
N GLU A 247 11.18 9.31 1.10
CA GLU A 247 10.02 10.17 0.81
C GLU A 247 8.81 9.75 1.66
N GLU A 248 8.55 8.45 1.78
CA GLU A 248 7.50 7.90 2.64
C GLU A 248 7.68 8.29 4.11
N VAL A 249 8.91 8.18 4.63
CA VAL A 249 9.21 8.58 6.01
C VAL A 249 8.99 10.07 6.24
N ILE A 250 9.38 10.91 5.27
CA ILE A 250 9.18 12.36 5.35
C ILE A 250 7.69 12.71 5.30
N GLN A 251 6.91 12.03 4.46
CA GLN A 251 5.47 12.24 4.29
C GLN A 251 4.62 11.77 5.49
N ARG A 252 5.20 11.05 6.46
CA ARG A 252 4.53 10.74 7.75
C ARG A 252 4.32 11.98 8.62
N CYS A 253 5.06 13.04 8.37
CA CYS A 253 4.84 14.33 9.05
C CYS A 253 3.52 14.93 8.55
N GLU A 254 2.60 15.21 9.46
CA GLU A 254 1.27 15.75 9.15
C GLU A 254 1.30 17.08 8.38
N PHE A 255 2.39 17.85 8.53
CA PHE A 255 2.59 19.12 7.83
C PHE A 255 3.16 18.96 6.43
N VAL A 256 3.53 17.75 6.00
CA VAL A 256 4.11 17.49 4.68
C VAL A 256 3.06 16.90 3.75
N SER A 257 2.81 17.58 2.63
CA SER A 257 1.92 17.08 1.58
C SER A 257 2.63 16.15 0.61
N GLN A 258 3.82 16.53 0.15
CA GLN A 258 4.65 15.75 -0.77
C GLN A 258 6.13 15.93 -0.41
N ALA A 259 6.92 14.91 -0.70
CA ALA A 259 8.37 14.92 -0.58
C ALA A 259 9.00 14.41 -1.88
N LEU A 260 10.09 15.02 -2.30
CA LEU A 260 10.92 14.60 -3.42
C LEU A 260 12.37 14.55 -2.96
N VAL A 261 12.97 13.37 -2.96
CA VAL A 261 14.37 13.19 -2.60
C VAL A 261 15.26 13.38 -3.82
N LEU A 262 16.30 14.18 -3.66
CA LEU A 262 17.27 14.59 -4.68
C LEU A 262 18.67 14.26 -4.22
N GLY A 263 19.59 13.98 -5.14
CA GLY A 263 20.99 13.73 -4.76
C GLY A 263 21.82 12.99 -5.80
N ASP A 264 21.29 12.78 -7.01
CA ASP A 264 22.07 12.13 -8.07
C ASP A 264 23.36 12.91 -8.37
N LYS A 265 24.47 12.17 -8.35
CA LYS A 265 25.84 12.74 -8.50
C LYS A 265 26.22 13.82 -7.46
N ARG A 266 25.47 13.93 -6.36
CA ARG A 266 25.78 14.85 -5.27
C ARG A 266 26.43 14.11 -4.10
N PRO A 267 27.26 14.81 -3.28
CA PRO A 267 27.91 14.19 -2.12
C PRO A 267 26.93 13.87 -0.97
N PHE A 268 25.72 14.41 -1.02
CA PHE A 268 24.65 14.20 -0.05
C PHE A 268 23.28 14.13 -0.75
N ILE A 269 22.31 13.55 -0.06
CA ILE A 269 20.91 13.60 -0.46
C ILE A 269 20.19 14.73 0.28
N SER A 270 19.23 15.34 -0.39
CA SER A 270 18.35 16.38 0.16
C SER A 270 16.91 16.09 -0.24
N ALA A 271 15.96 16.70 0.45
CA ALA A 271 14.55 16.58 0.10
C ALA A 271 13.93 17.95 -0.14
N LEU A 272 13.11 18.04 -1.19
CA LEU A 272 12.20 19.14 -1.41
C LEU A 272 10.83 18.69 -0.88
N VAL A 273 10.21 19.51 -0.05
CA VAL A 273 8.89 19.19 0.54
C VAL A 273 7.88 20.28 0.23
N THR A 274 6.63 19.90 0.04
CA THR A 274 5.49 20.82 0.01
C THR A 274 4.70 20.68 1.30
N LEU A 275 4.18 21.78 1.80
CA LEU A 275 3.41 21.79 3.04
C LEU A 275 1.92 21.48 2.76
N ASP A 276 1.27 20.86 3.74
CA ASP A 276 -0.17 20.61 3.71
C ASP A 276 -0.89 21.81 4.31
N GLU A 277 -1.59 22.58 3.46
CA GLU A 277 -2.27 23.80 3.88
C GLU A 277 -3.45 23.55 4.85
N GLU A 278 -4.08 22.37 4.79
CA GLU A 278 -5.19 22.01 5.69
C GLU A 278 -4.68 21.72 7.11
N SER A 279 -3.49 21.13 7.23
CA SER A 279 -2.86 20.81 8.52
C SER A 279 -2.15 22.00 9.19
N LEU A 280 -1.89 23.08 8.42
CA LEU A 280 -1.26 24.29 8.93
C LEU A 280 -2.25 25.30 9.53
N ARG A 281 -3.55 25.09 9.36
CA ARG A 281 -4.64 25.91 9.89
C ARG A 281 -5.20 25.34 11.19
#